data_2e3662e3630285835fb29174489d13bd
#
_entry.id   2e3662e3630285835fb29174489d13bd
#
_cell.length_a   1.000
_cell.length_b   1.000
_cell.length_c   1.000
_cell.angle_alpha   90.00
_cell.angle_beta   90.00
_cell.angle_gamma   90.00
#
_symmetry.space_group_name_H-M   'P 1'
#
loop_
_entity.id
_entity.type
_entity.pdbx_description
1 polymer ?
#
loop_
_entity_poly.entity_id
_entity_poly.type
_entity_poly.pdbx_seq_one_letter_code
_entity_poly.pdbx_strand_id
1 'polypeptide(L)'
;MDSLITAAARSLAAGDPLAALNRIALRDDAPALALRGIAMAQLGELARAKVLLRRAARGFGSREAVARARCVVAEAEIALVSRELGWSAKALEVARATLEAHGDALNAAHAGLLEVRRLLLIGRLDEAERKLARLDPAPFPPAARAAYELAVAGIAMRRLRTKAARAALARAERAARRAGIPAR
;
A
#
# COMPACT_ATOMS: atom_id res chain seq x y z
N MET A 1 4.53 -24.97 1.91
CA MET A 1 3.77 -23.70 1.65
C MET A 1 2.36 -24.12 1.25
N ASP A 2 1.34 -23.49 1.83
CA ASP A 2 -0.06 -23.85 1.57
C ASP A 2 -0.47 -23.47 0.13
N SER A 3 -0.87 -24.47 -0.67
CA SER A 3 -1.17 -24.29 -2.10
C SER A 3 -2.36 -23.36 -2.35
N LEU A 4 -3.38 -23.41 -1.47
CA LEU A 4 -4.57 -22.54 -1.59
C LEU A 4 -4.24 -21.07 -1.31
N ILE A 5 -3.43 -20.81 -0.28
CA ILE A 5 -2.96 -19.46 0.04
C ILE A 5 -2.12 -18.89 -1.11
N THR A 6 -1.22 -19.69 -1.66
CA THR A 6 -0.40 -19.29 -2.81
C THR A 6 -1.25 -19.01 -4.05
N ALA A 7 -2.24 -19.86 -4.33
CA ALA A 7 -3.15 -19.68 -5.45
C ALA A 7 -4.04 -18.44 -5.29
N ALA A 8 -4.56 -18.19 -4.08
CA ALA A 8 -5.33 -16.99 -3.78
C ALA A 8 -4.49 -15.70 -3.93
N ALA A 9 -3.23 -15.73 -3.44
CA ALA A 9 -2.32 -14.60 -3.61
C ALA A 9 -2.03 -14.28 -5.09
N ARG A 10 -1.86 -15.32 -5.93
CA ARG A 10 -1.70 -15.15 -7.38
C ARG A 10 -2.95 -14.55 -8.04
N SER A 11 -4.14 -14.99 -7.65
CA SER A 11 -5.40 -14.41 -8.14
C SER A 11 -5.50 -12.92 -7.81
N LEU A 12 -5.15 -12.52 -6.57
CA LEU A 12 -5.10 -11.11 -6.18
C LEU A 12 -4.09 -10.31 -7.01
N ALA A 13 -2.90 -10.85 -7.23
CA ALA A 13 -1.87 -10.21 -8.05
C ALA A 13 -2.30 -10.05 -9.52
N ALA A 14 -3.15 -10.95 -10.02
CA ALA A 14 -3.75 -10.89 -11.34
C ALA A 14 -4.98 -9.95 -11.41
N GLY A 15 -5.38 -9.32 -10.29
CA GLY A 15 -6.56 -8.44 -10.25
C GLY A 15 -7.89 -9.19 -10.21
N ASP A 16 -7.90 -10.46 -9.80
CA ASP A 16 -9.11 -11.26 -9.65
C ASP A 16 -9.42 -11.56 -8.17
N PRO A 17 -10.03 -10.60 -7.45
CA PRO A 17 -10.36 -10.76 -6.04
C PRO A 17 -11.44 -11.83 -5.80
N LEU A 18 -12.34 -12.07 -6.75
CA LEU A 18 -13.39 -13.08 -6.60
C LEU A 18 -12.82 -14.49 -6.64
N ALA A 19 -11.94 -14.79 -7.59
CA ALA A 19 -11.25 -16.07 -7.61
C ALA A 19 -10.39 -16.30 -6.36
N ALA A 20 -9.76 -15.24 -5.82
CA ALA A 20 -9.05 -15.34 -4.56
C ALA A 20 -9.97 -15.71 -3.40
N LEU A 21 -11.11 -15.02 -3.27
CA LEU A 21 -12.10 -15.29 -2.22
C LEU A 21 -12.63 -16.73 -2.28
N ASN A 22 -12.99 -17.21 -3.46
CA ASN A 22 -13.49 -18.57 -3.65
C ASN A 22 -12.51 -19.63 -3.17
N ARG A 23 -11.20 -19.40 -3.32
CA ARG A 23 -10.15 -20.36 -2.90
C ARG A 23 -9.99 -20.47 -1.38
N ILE A 24 -10.31 -19.41 -0.65
CA ILE A 24 -10.07 -19.29 0.80
C ILE A 24 -11.34 -18.97 1.59
N ALA A 25 -12.53 -19.14 0.98
CA ALA A 25 -13.83 -18.80 1.58
C ALA A 25 -14.06 -19.45 2.95
N LEU A 26 -13.66 -20.71 3.10
CA LEU A 26 -13.92 -21.53 4.30
C LEU A 26 -12.75 -21.47 5.32
N ARG A 27 -11.76 -20.62 5.11
CA ARG A 27 -10.59 -20.53 5.99
C ARG A 27 -10.63 -19.28 6.86
N ASP A 28 -10.28 -19.47 8.14
CA ASP A 28 -10.22 -18.40 9.15
C ASP A 28 -8.82 -18.24 9.81
N ASP A 29 -7.79 -18.91 9.25
CA ASP A 29 -6.41 -18.70 9.67
C ASP A 29 -5.88 -17.30 9.23
N ALA A 30 -4.84 -16.83 9.89
CA ALA A 30 -4.32 -15.48 9.68
C ALA A 30 -3.93 -15.19 8.22
N PRO A 31 -3.24 -16.09 7.48
CA PRO A 31 -2.94 -15.88 6.06
C PRO A 31 -4.20 -15.74 5.19
N ALA A 32 -5.21 -16.59 5.40
CA ALA A 32 -6.47 -16.50 4.66
C ALA A 32 -7.23 -15.21 4.96
N LEU A 33 -7.32 -14.82 6.23
CA LEU A 33 -7.93 -13.55 6.63
C LEU A 33 -7.24 -12.34 6.02
N ALA A 34 -5.90 -12.34 5.94
CA ALA A 34 -5.13 -11.27 5.30
C ALA A 34 -5.49 -11.14 3.81
N LEU A 35 -5.47 -12.24 3.06
CA LEU A 35 -5.81 -12.24 1.64
C LEU A 35 -7.28 -11.87 1.40
N ARG A 36 -8.21 -12.35 2.25
CA ARG A 36 -9.62 -11.94 2.20
C ARG A 36 -9.78 -10.44 2.44
N GLY A 37 -9.01 -9.88 3.39
CA GLY A 37 -9.00 -8.44 3.64
C GLY A 37 -8.56 -7.65 2.42
N ILE A 38 -7.48 -8.06 1.75
CA ILE A 38 -7.00 -7.43 0.51
C ILE A 38 -8.04 -7.56 -0.61
N ALA A 39 -8.64 -8.76 -0.80
CA ALA A 39 -9.67 -8.98 -1.80
C ALA A 39 -10.89 -8.07 -1.57
N MET A 40 -11.35 -7.95 -0.32
CA MET A 40 -12.45 -7.05 0.04
C MET A 40 -12.13 -5.59 -0.25
N ALA A 41 -10.87 -5.16 -0.01
CA ALA A 41 -10.44 -3.81 -0.35
C ALA A 41 -10.48 -3.55 -1.86
N GLN A 42 -10.06 -4.52 -2.69
CA GLN A 42 -10.13 -4.42 -4.15
C GLN A 42 -11.58 -4.35 -4.66
N LEU A 43 -12.52 -4.96 -3.95
CA LEU A 43 -13.97 -4.91 -4.24
C LEU A 43 -14.66 -3.65 -3.70
N GLY A 44 -13.92 -2.77 -2.99
CA GLY A 44 -14.48 -1.56 -2.39
C GLY A 44 -15.12 -1.75 -1.01
N GLU A 45 -15.13 -2.96 -0.47
CA GLU A 45 -15.68 -3.31 0.85
C GLU A 45 -14.72 -2.91 1.99
N LEU A 46 -14.38 -1.62 2.07
CA LEU A 46 -13.27 -1.10 2.89
C LEU A 46 -13.43 -1.36 4.39
N ALA A 47 -14.66 -1.27 4.91
CA ALA A 47 -14.93 -1.52 6.33
C ALA A 47 -14.67 -3.00 6.70
N ARG A 48 -15.15 -3.93 5.88
CA ARG A 48 -14.90 -5.37 6.05
C ARG A 48 -13.42 -5.70 5.90
N ALA A 49 -12.74 -5.11 4.91
CA ALA A 49 -11.32 -5.29 4.67
C ALA A 49 -10.50 -4.97 5.92
N LYS A 50 -10.73 -3.82 6.57
CA LYS A 50 -10.04 -3.42 7.80
C LYS A 50 -10.26 -4.41 8.96
N VAL A 51 -11.50 -4.88 9.15
CA VAL A 51 -11.79 -5.87 10.19
C VAL A 51 -11.00 -7.16 9.97
N LEU A 52 -10.96 -7.67 8.73
CA LEU A 52 -10.24 -8.88 8.38
C LEU A 52 -8.73 -8.72 8.55
N LEU A 53 -8.15 -7.60 8.10
CA LEU A 53 -6.72 -7.32 8.25
C LEU A 53 -6.30 -7.20 9.72
N ARG A 54 -7.12 -6.56 10.57
CA ARG A 54 -6.87 -6.51 12.02
C ARG A 54 -6.95 -7.88 12.68
N ARG A 55 -7.90 -8.71 12.29
CA ARG A 55 -7.98 -10.10 12.78
C ARG A 55 -6.76 -10.89 12.33
N ALA A 56 -6.35 -10.79 11.07
CA ALA A 56 -5.15 -11.41 10.55
C ALA A 56 -3.89 -10.98 11.33
N ALA A 57 -3.70 -9.66 11.50
CA ALA A 57 -2.55 -9.12 12.21
C ALA A 57 -2.44 -9.63 13.67
N ARG A 58 -3.59 -9.84 14.34
CA ARG A 58 -3.62 -10.45 15.69
C ARG A 58 -3.39 -11.96 15.68
N GLY A 59 -3.80 -12.63 14.60
CA GLY A 59 -3.65 -14.08 14.45
C GLY A 59 -2.24 -14.53 14.06
N PHE A 60 -1.43 -13.64 13.49
CA PHE A 60 -0.05 -13.94 13.18
C PHE A 60 0.81 -14.02 14.45
N GLY A 61 1.57 -15.09 14.57
CA GLY A 61 2.48 -15.33 15.68
C GLY A 61 3.71 -14.39 15.69
N SER A 62 4.51 -14.49 16.74
CA SER A 62 5.73 -13.68 16.91
C SER A 62 6.75 -13.88 15.78
N ARG A 63 6.80 -15.08 15.20
CA ARG A 63 7.70 -15.42 14.08
C ARG A 63 7.22 -14.88 12.73
N GLU A 64 6.00 -14.38 12.64
CA GLU A 64 5.37 -13.89 11.42
C GLU A 64 5.30 -12.35 11.36
N ALA A 65 6.34 -11.70 11.90
CA ALA A 65 6.42 -10.25 12.01
C ALA A 65 6.23 -9.53 10.67
N VAL A 66 6.78 -10.08 9.58
CA VAL A 66 6.63 -9.56 8.21
C VAL A 66 5.18 -9.58 7.76
N ALA A 67 4.48 -10.72 7.94
CA ALA A 67 3.07 -10.86 7.54
C ALA A 67 2.18 -9.87 8.32
N ARG A 68 2.43 -9.72 9.62
CA ARG A 68 1.76 -8.73 10.46
C ARG A 68 2.02 -7.30 10.00
N ALA A 69 3.28 -6.97 9.67
CA ALA A 69 3.65 -5.65 9.16
C ALA A 69 2.95 -5.34 7.83
N ARG A 70 2.85 -6.30 6.92
CA ARG A 70 2.08 -6.17 5.66
C ARG A 70 0.59 -5.89 5.91
N CYS A 71 -0.02 -6.50 6.92
CA CYS A 71 -1.40 -6.18 7.29
C CYS A 71 -1.56 -4.73 7.76
N VAL A 72 -0.61 -4.21 8.55
CA VAL A 72 -0.61 -2.81 8.99
C VAL A 72 -0.49 -1.85 7.80
N VAL A 73 0.36 -2.16 6.83
CA VAL A 73 0.51 -1.36 5.60
C VAL A 73 -0.78 -1.37 4.79
N ALA A 74 -1.39 -2.53 4.58
CA ALA A 74 -2.66 -2.66 3.87
C ALA A 74 -3.81 -1.91 4.59
N GLU A 75 -3.86 -1.96 5.92
CA GLU A 75 -4.84 -1.19 6.70
C GLU A 75 -4.64 0.33 6.54
N ALA A 76 -3.39 0.80 6.56
CA ALA A 76 -3.07 2.20 6.35
C ALA A 76 -3.45 2.68 4.94
N GLU A 77 -3.27 1.85 3.92
CA GLU A 77 -3.71 2.14 2.55
C GLU A 77 -5.23 2.30 2.46
N ILE A 78 -5.99 1.39 3.06
CA ILE A 78 -7.45 1.48 3.13
C ILE A 78 -7.89 2.75 3.88
N ALA A 79 -7.23 3.07 4.99
CA ALA A 79 -7.53 4.28 5.76
C ALA A 79 -7.31 5.56 4.95
N LEU A 80 -6.25 5.61 4.11
CA LEU A 80 -6.03 6.71 3.17
C LEU A 80 -7.15 6.84 2.14
N VAL A 81 -7.59 5.73 1.54
CA VAL A 81 -8.69 5.71 0.57
C VAL A 81 -9.99 6.16 1.22
N SER A 82 -10.27 5.73 2.45
CA SER A 82 -11.44 6.12 3.24
C SER A 82 -11.33 7.53 3.83
N ARG A 83 -10.22 8.24 3.63
CA ARG A 83 -9.89 9.54 4.27
C ARG A 83 -9.93 9.51 5.81
N GLU A 84 -9.73 8.36 6.40
CA GLU A 84 -9.58 8.19 7.84
C GLU A 84 -8.12 8.44 8.24
N LEU A 85 -7.76 9.69 8.47
CA LEU A 85 -6.36 10.09 8.67
C LEU A 85 -5.87 9.94 10.12
N GLY A 86 -6.74 9.48 11.03
CA GLY A 86 -6.46 9.31 12.46
C GLY A 86 -5.68 8.03 12.83
N TRP A 87 -5.21 7.24 11.86
CA TRP A 87 -4.43 6.04 12.13
C TRP A 87 -3.01 6.36 12.67
N SER A 88 -2.44 5.40 13.40
CA SER A 88 -1.16 5.58 14.08
C SER A 88 0.02 5.62 13.10
N ALA A 89 0.60 6.81 12.88
CA ALA A 89 1.85 6.97 12.11
C ALA A 89 2.99 6.12 12.72
N LYS A 90 3.01 5.98 14.05
CA LYS A 90 4.00 5.14 14.75
C LYS A 90 3.86 3.66 14.40
N ALA A 91 2.62 3.15 14.29
CA ALA A 91 2.40 1.76 13.91
C ALA A 91 2.89 1.47 12.48
N LEU A 92 2.65 2.39 11.53
CA LEU A 92 3.15 2.27 10.17
C LEU A 92 4.69 2.36 10.11
N GLU A 93 5.31 3.22 10.89
CA GLU A 93 6.78 3.35 10.96
C GLU A 93 7.42 2.06 11.51
N VAL A 94 6.84 1.46 12.57
CA VAL A 94 7.30 0.16 13.10
C VAL A 94 7.16 -0.94 12.05
N ALA A 95 6.04 -0.96 11.33
CA ALA A 95 5.83 -1.92 10.25
C ALA A 95 6.86 -1.74 9.12
N ARG A 96 7.14 -0.48 8.72
CA ARG A 96 8.17 -0.15 7.73
C ARG A 96 9.54 -0.67 8.17
N ALA A 97 9.97 -0.36 9.39
CA ALA A 97 11.26 -0.81 9.92
C ALA A 97 11.36 -2.35 9.98
N THR A 98 10.26 -3.03 10.34
CA THR A 98 10.19 -4.49 10.33
C THR A 98 10.39 -5.05 8.92
N LEU A 99 9.73 -4.46 7.93
CA LEU A 99 9.83 -4.88 6.53
C LEU A 99 11.24 -4.65 5.99
N GLU A 100 11.86 -3.51 6.28
CA GLU A 100 13.26 -3.20 5.91
C GLU A 100 14.23 -4.21 6.51
N ALA A 101 14.13 -4.49 7.81
CA ALA A 101 15.01 -5.43 8.50
C ALA A 101 14.93 -6.86 7.96
N HIS A 102 13.81 -7.22 7.30
CA HIS A 102 13.62 -8.54 6.69
C HIS A 102 13.74 -8.54 5.17
N GLY A 103 14.25 -7.45 4.56
CA GLY A 103 14.50 -7.37 3.12
C GLY A 103 13.25 -7.20 2.25
N ASP A 104 12.08 -6.90 2.82
CA ASP A 104 10.86 -6.60 2.07
C ASP A 104 10.83 -5.12 1.62
N ALA A 105 11.79 -4.78 0.76
CA ALA A 105 12.03 -3.42 0.31
C ALA A 105 10.80 -2.80 -0.38
N LEU A 106 10.02 -3.59 -1.11
CA LEU A 106 8.82 -3.11 -1.80
C LEU A 106 7.76 -2.61 -0.81
N ASN A 107 7.39 -3.43 0.18
CA ASN A 107 6.37 -3.05 1.14
C ASN A 107 6.87 -1.97 2.12
N ALA A 108 8.17 -1.95 2.43
CA ALA A 108 8.79 -0.88 3.21
C ALA A 108 8.71 0.47 2.48
N ALA A 109 9.08 0.52 1.20
CA ALA A 109 8.97 1.72 0.38
C ALA A 109 7.49 2.15 0.22
N HIS A 110 6.57 1.20 0.05
CA HIS A 110 5.13 1.47 0.00
C HIS A 110 4.62 2.11 1.30
N ALA A 111 5.01 1.58 2.45
CA ALA A 111 4.68 2.19 3.75
C ALA A 111 5.17 3.64 3.87
N GLY A 112 6.40 3.91 3.41
CA GLY A 112 6.93 5.28 3.34
C GLY A 112 6.11 6.20 2.44
N LEU A 113 5.66 5.72 1.29
CA LEU A 113 4.81 6.48 0.37
C LEU A 113 3.42 6.78 0.96
N LEU A 114 2.83 5.82 1.69
CA LEU A 114 1.56 6.04 2.39
C LEU A 114 1.66 7.17 3.42
N GLU A 115 2.76 7.23 4.17
CA GLU A 115 3.00 8.32 5.12
C GLU A 115 3.18 9.67 4.41
N VAL A 116 3.91 9.73 3.30
CA VAL A 116 4.01 10.94 2.47
C VAL A 116 2.63 11.41 2.02
N ARG A 117 1.80 10.50 1.50
CA ARG A 117 0.43 10.82 1.05
C ARG A 117 -0.44 11.32 2.21
N ARG A 118 -0.33 10.71 3.38
CA ARG A 118 -1.02 11.16 4.59
C ARG A 118 -0.60 12.59 4.98
N LEU A 119 0.71 12.85 5.03
CA LEU A 119 1.25 14.19 5.34
C LEU A 119 0.75 15.25 4.37
N LEU A 120 0.65 14.92 3.07
CA LEU A 120 0.06 15.81 2.06
C LEU A 120 -1.43 16.10 2.32
N LEU A 121 -2.20 15.10 2.76
CA LEU A 121 -3.62 15.26 3.06
C LEU A 121 -3.89 16.11 4.30
N ILE A 122 -3.02 16.03 5.32
CA ILE A 122 -3.12 16.84 6.54
C ILE A 122 -2.37 18.18 6.47
N GLY A 123 -1.82 18.53 5.29
CA GLY A 123 -1.18 19.81 5.06
C GLY A 123 0.26 19.96 5.58
N ARG A 124 0.90 18.88 6.07
CA ARG A 124 2.28 18.92 6.59
C ARG A 124 3.30 18.80 5.46
N LEU A 125 3.34 19.83 4.60
CA LEU A 125 4.07 19.80 3.33
C LEU A 125 5.58 19.64 3.49
N ASP A 126 6.21 20.32 4.48
CA ASP A 126 7.66 20.24 4.69
C ASP A 126 8.09 18.84 5.12
N GLU A 127 7.28 18.17 5.93
CA GLU A 127 7.56 16.79 6.36
C GLU A 127 7.35 15.80 5.22
N ALA A 128 6.29 16.00 4.42
CA ALA A 128 6.05 15.19 3.24
C ALA A 128 7.23 15.26 2.27
N GLU A 129 7.76 16.48 2.01
CA GLU A 129 8.90 16.70 1.13
C GLU A 129 10.17 16.04 1.67
N ARG A 130 10.47 16.19 2.98
CA ARG A 130 11.62 15.53 3.61
C ARG A 130 11.53 14.00 3.59
N LYS A 131 10.34 13.45 3.86
CA LYS A 131 10.14 11.98 3.79
C LYS A 131 10.26 11.46 2.37
N LEU A 132 9.66 12.14 1.39
CA LEU A 132 9.74 11.75 -0.01
C LEU A 132 11.19 11.76 -0.53
N ALA A 133 12.00 12.74 -0.14
CA ALA A 133 13.40 12.82 -0.54
C ALA A 133 14.28 11.66 -0.03
N ARG A 134 13.83 10.96 1.02
CA ARG A 134 14.53 9.80 1.60
C ARG A 134 13.98 8.46 1.09
N LEU A 135 12.90 8.49 0.32
CA LEU A 135 12.27 7.29 -0.17
C LEU A 135 12.94 6.81 -1.45
N ASP A 136 13.45 5.59 -1.44
CA ASP A 136 13.94 4.93 -2.65
C ASP A 136 12.75 4.40 -3.46
N PRO A 137 12.54 4.91 -4.68
CA PRO A 137 11.48 4.41 -5.56
C PRO A 137 11.92 3.20 -6.41
N ALA A 138 13.15 2.73 -6.32
CA ALA A 138 13.65 1.63 -7.15
C ALA A 138 12.83 0.32 -7.03
N PRO A 139 12.37 -0.09 -5.83
CA PRO A 139 11.57 -1.32 -5.69
C PRO A 139 10.17 -1.24 -6.31
N PHE A 140 9.69 -0.04 -6.68
CA PHE A 140 8.31 0.12 -7.10
C PHE A 140 8.01 -0.48 -8.48
N PRO A 141 7.00 -1.35 -8.59
CA PRO A 141 6.43 -1.72 -9.88
C PRO A 141 5.75 -0.51 -10.55
N PRO A 142 5.44 -0.58 -11.83
CA PRO A 142 4.93 0.57 -12.60
C PRO A 142 3.74 1.29 -11.96
N ALA A 143 2.78 0.58 -11.39
CA ALA A 143 1.61 1.19 -10.73
C ALA A 143 2.01 2.00 -9.47
N ALA A 144 2.85 1.43 -8.59
CA ALA A 144 3.34 2.12 -7.41
C ALA A 144 4.26 3.29 -7.77
N ARG A 145 5.05 3.15 -8.86
CA ARG A 145 5.86 4.24 -9.42
C ARG A 145 5.00 5.41 -9.89
N ALA A 146 3.87 5.15 -10.54
CA ALA A 146 2.92 6.19 -10.91
C ALA A 146 2.41 6.95 -9.67
N ALA A 147 2.03 6.23 -8.62
CA ALA A 147 1.59 6.83 -7.35
C ALA A 147 2.68 7.68 -6.67
N TYR A 148 3.93 7.22 -6.70
CA TYR A 148 5.09 7.99 -6.22
C TYR A 148 5.26 9.29 -7.00
N GLU A 149 5.26 9.25 -8.33
CA GLU A 149 5.41 10.43 -9.18
C GLU A 149 4.25 11.42 -9.01
N LEU A 150 3.03 10.93 -8.74
CA LEU A 150 1.90 11.79 -8.37
C LEU A 150 2.14 12.50 -7.03
N ALA A 151 2.76 11.86 -6.05
CA ALA A 151 3.14 12.51 -4.80
C ALA A 151 4.20 13.59 -5.02
N VAL A 152 5.21 13.32 -5.87
CA VAL A 152 6.22 14.32 -6.30
C VAL A 152 5.53 15.52 -6.95
N ALA A 153 4.63 15.28 -7.91
CA ALA A 153 3.88 16.34 -8.58
C ALA A 153 3.03 17.14 -7.59
N GLY A 154 2.34 16.48 -6.68
CA GLY A 154 1.50 17.10 -5.65
C GLY A 154 2.28 18.05 -4.72
N ILE A 155 3.50 17.68 -4.33
CA ILE A 155 4.40 18.55 -3.58
C ILE A 155 4.86 19.73 -4.44
N ALA A 156 5.31 19.48 -5.66
CA ALA A 156 5.79 20.51 -6.58
C ALA A 156 4.70 21.56 -6.89
N MET A 157 3.46 21.14 -7.06
CA MET A 157 2.32 22.03 -7.27
C MET A 157 2.07 22.95 -6.06
N ARG A 158 2.08 22.38 -4.85
CA ARG A 158 1.89 23.16 -3.61
C ARG A 158 3.05 24.14 -3.35
N ARG A 159 4.21 23.85 -3.90
CA ARG A 159 5.41 24.72 -3.88
C ARG A 159 5.50 25.67 -5.08
N LEU A 160 4.48 25.71 -5.93
CA LEU A 160 4.44 26.52 -7.17
C LEU A 160 5.61 26.23 -8.13
N ARG A 161 6.20 25.02 -8.04
CA ARG A 161 7.29 24.57 -8.92
C ARG A 161 6.70 23.93 -10.20
N THR A 162 6.10 24.73 -11.05
CA THR A 162 5.29 24.28 -12.21
C THR A 162 6.08 23.37 -13.17
N LYS A 163 7.34 23.70 -13.47
CA LYS A 163 8.20 22.87 -14.35
C LYS A 163 8.42 21.48 -13.75
N ALA A 164 8.73 21.40 -12.46
CA ALA A 164 8.93 20.15 -11.75
C ALA A 164 7.63 19.31 -11.68
N ALA A 165 6.50 19.96 -11.42
CA ALA A 165 5.19 19.32 -11.41
C ALA A 165 4.85 18.66 -12.76
N ARG A 166 5.01 19.41 -13.87
CA ARG A 166 4.79 18.88 -15.23
C ARG A 166 5.69 17.68 -15.55
N ALA A 167 6.98 17.77 -15.18
CA ALA A 167 7.92 16.68 -15.40
C ALA A 167 7.52 15.41 -14.60
N ALA A 168 7.09 15.58 -13.35
CA ALA A 168 6.63 14.47 -12.51
C ALA A 168 5.33 13.86 -13.06
N LEU A 169 4.36 14.66 -13.50
CA LEU A 169 3.13 14.18 -14.13
C LEU A 169 3.42 13.37 -15.39
N ALA A 170 4.33 13.82 -16.24
CA ALA A 170 4.75 13.07 -17.43
C ALA A 170 5.40 11.73 -17.08
N ARG A 171 6.17 11.65 -15.97
CA ARG A 171 6.72 10.36 -15.48
C ARG A 171 5.62 9.47 -14.90
N ALA A 172 4.67 10.03 -14.16
CA ALA A 172 3.51 9.30 -13.64
C ALA A 172 2.68 8.67 -14.76
N GLU A 173 2.40 9.44 -15.81
CA GLU A 173 1.66 8.96 -17.00
C GLU A 173 2.38 7.80 -17.67
N ARG A 174 3.69 7.91 -17.92
CA ARG A 174 4.47 6.81 -18.51
C ARG A 174 4.44 5.55 -17.64
N ALA A 175 4.53 5.72 -16.32
CA ALA A 175 4.46 4.60 -15.38
C ALA A 175 3.07 3.96 -15.36
N ALA A 176 2.00 4.76 -15.39
CA ALA A 176 0.62 4.29 -15.46
C ALA A 176 0.35 3.48 -16.76
N ARG A 177 0.81 3.98 -17.92
CA ARG A 177 0.71 3.24 -19.18
C ARG A 177 1.43 1.88 -19.12
N ARG A 178 2.63 1.81 -18.51
CA ARG A 178 3.35 0.54 -18.33
C ARG A 178 2.62 -0.42 -17.40
N ALA A 179 1.81 0.10 -16.48
CA ALA A 179 0.97 -0.68 -15.57
C ALA A 179 -0.37 -1.13 -16.21
N GLY A 180 -0.66 -0.75 -17.46
CA GLY A 180 -1.94 -1.02 -18.08
C GLY A 180 -3.10 -0.21 -17.52
N ILE A 181 -2.82 0.89 -16.79
CA ILE A 181 -3.86 1.78 -16.23
C ILE A 181 -4.32 2.71 -17.35
N PRO A 182 -5.61 2.66 -17.77
CA PRO A 182 -6.11 3.49 -18.87
C PRO A 182 -6.09 4.98 -18.45
N ALA A 183 -5.67 5.84 -19.37
CA ALA A 183 -5.90 7.27 -19.25
C ALA A 183 -7.42 7.52 -19.39
N ARG A 184 -8.03 8.12 -18.39
CA ARG A 184 -9.42 8.61 -18.47
C ARG A 184 -9.43 10.11 -18.67
#